data_8dbc66020de975fba9ae739f82680e98
#
_entry.id   8dbc66020de975fba9ae739f82680e98
#
_cell.length_a   1.000
_cell.length_b   1.000
_cell.length_c   1.000
_cell.angle_alpha   90.00
_cell.angle_beta   90.00
_cell.angle_gamma   90.00
#
_symmetry.space_group_name_H-M   'P 1'
#
loop_
_entity.id
_entity.type
_entity.pdbx_description
1 polymer ?
#
loop_
_entity_poly.entity_id
_entity_poly.type
_entity_poly.pdbx_seq_one_letter_code
_entity_poly.pdbx_strand_id
1 'polypeptide(L)'
;MATNFTYATLTTAIQNYTEVTDTNVFTATITDGFITDAESRILRDVNIDADRKSQTGSLVIGQEYINAPAGCLAVRSIQVTEDDTSPNTKKYLEKRDVTFLNEYNQYASAGSTVATGRDIPKYYAMFGGATGFSDTTSGTIMFAPCPDKTYTFQVNYVAIPGSLINNITGTYLSKNFANGLLYACLVEAFGYLKGPQDMLTYYEQRYNKEVENFAIE
;
A
#
# COMPACT_ATOMS: atom_id res chain seq x y z
N MET A 1 16.62 3.65 -23.40
CA MET A 1 17.02 3.36 -22.02
C MET A 1 16.10 4.18 -21.13
N ALA A 2 15.30 3.55 -20.30
CA ALA A 2 14.48 4.27 -19.34
C ALA A 2 15.41 5.00 -18.37
N THR A 3 15.29 6.33 -18.31
CA THR A 3 16.07 7.17 -17.40
C THR A 3 15.43 7.02 -16.03
N ASN A 4 16.13 6.42 -15.08
CA ASN A 4 15.63 6.35 -13.69
C ASN A 4 15.50 7.77 -13.16
N PHE A 5 14.28 8.16 -12.75
CA PHE A 5 14.08 9.46 -12.14
C PHE A 5 14.26 9.40 -10.62
N THR A 6 15.04 10.34 -10.12
CA THR A 6 14.99 10.79 -8.72
C THR A 6 14.02 11.96 -8.62
N TYR A 7 13.61 12.34 -7.43
CA TYR A 7 12.78 13.54 -7.24
C TYR A 7 13.37 14.78 -7.94
N ALA A 8 14.66 15.05 -7.71
CA ALA A 8 15.33 16.22 -8.30
C ALA A 8 15.39 16.17 -9.84
N THR A 9 15.70 15.00 -10.42
CA THR A 9 15.78 14.88 -11.88
C THR A 9 14.42 14.93 -12.55
N LEU A 10 13.36 14.41 -11.90
CA LEU A 10 11.98 14.53 -12.40
C LEU A 10 11.50 15.97 -12.36
N THR A 11 11.72 16.68 -11.25
CA THR A 11 11.39 18.11 -11.12
C THR A 11 12.09 18.96 -12.19
N THR A 12 13.38 18.73 -12.38
CA THR A 12 14.14 19.42 -13.44
C THR A 12 13.60 19.08 -14.84
N ALA A 13 13.22 17.84 -15.09
CA ALA A 13 12.63 17.45 -16.35
C ALA A 13 11.28 18.17 -16.59
N ILE A 14 10.40 18.22 -15.59
CA ILE A 14 9.12 18.95 -15.68
C ILE A 14 9.37 20.42 -16.04
N GLN A 15 10.29 21.08 -15.36
CA GLN A 15 10.64 22.47 -15.61
C GLN A 15 11.18 22.67 -17.03
N ASN A 16 12.04 21.79 -17.51
CA ASN A 16 12.61 21.87 -18.86
C ASN A 16 11.57 21.67 -19.96
N TYR A 17 10.63 20.72 -19.77
CA TYR A 17 9.58 20.44 -20.76
C TYR A 17 8.50 21.53 -20.82
N THR A 18 8.25 22.19 -19.69
CA THR A 18 7.29 23.31 -19.61
C THR A 18 7.93 24.67 -19.90
N GLU A 19 9.25 24.71 -20.00
CA GLU A 19 10.04 25.96 -20.13
C GLU A 19 9.82 26.95 -18.96
N VAL A 20 9.32 26.46 -17.82
CA VAL A 20 9.07 27.23 -16.61
C VAL A 20 10.15 26.94 -15.59
N THR A 21 11.12 27.81 -15.47
CA THR A 21 12.21 27.70 -14.48
C THR A 21 11.98 28.57 -13.26
N ASP A 22 10.92 29.38 -13.23
CA ASP A 22 10.60 30.26 -12.11
C ASP A 22 10.01 29.43 -10.96
N THR A 23 10.73 29.37 -9.84
CA THR A 23 10.34 28.67 -8.61
C THR A 23 9.13 29.31 -7.90
N ASN A 24 8.73 30.53 -8.27
CA ASN A 24 7.49 31.13 -7.77
C ASN A 24 6.26 30.60 -8.50
N VAL A 25 6.41 30.12 -9.74
CA VAL A 25 5.34 29.47 -10.50
C VAL A 25 5.25 28.01 -10.14
N PHE A 26 6.38 27.29 -10.17
CA PHE A 26 6.48 25.90 -9.74
C PHE A 26 7.15 25.80 -8.38
N THR A 27 6.39 26.12 -7.34
CA THR A 27 6.83 25.88 -5.96
C THR A 27 6.97 24.38 -5.71
N ALA A 28 7.77 24.00 -4.71
CA ALA A 28 7.92 22.58 -4.32
C ALA A 28 6.55 21.93 -4.05
N THR A 29 5.65 22.62 -3.35
CA THR A 29 4.29 22.12 -3.05
C THR A 29 3.47 21.84 -4.31
N ILE A 30 3.57 22.68 -5.33
CA ILE A 30 2.84 22.50 -6.60
C ILE A 30 3.42 21.33 -7.37
N THR A 31 4.74 21.21 -7.43
CA THR A 31 5.42 20.10 -8.09
C THR A 31 5.14 18.77 -7.39
N ASP A 32 5.09 18.76 -6.04
CA ASP A 32 4.68 17.61 -5.25
C ASP A 32 3.25 17.20 -5.56
N GLY A 33 2.36 18.17 -5.77
CA GLY A 33 0.99 17.91 -6.24
C GLY A 33 0.96 17.16 -7.56
N PHE A 34 1.71 17.63 -8.57
CA PHE A 34 1.78 16.96 -9.88
C PHE A 34 2.29 15.51 -9.76
N ILE A 35 3.31 15.28 -8.92
CA ILE A 35 3.86 13.94 -8.71
C ILE A 35 2.83 13.05 -8.03
N THR A 36 2.15 13.55 -6.98
CA THR A 36 1.13 12.80 -6.24
C THR A 36 -0.05 12.41 -7.13
N ASP A 37 -0.55 13.35 -7.95
CA ASP A 37 -1.68 13.11 -8.84
C ASP A 37 -1.30 12.15 -9.96
N ALA A 38 -0.09 12.28 -10.52
CA ALA A 38 0.46 11.37 -11.51
C ALA A 38 0.62 9.94 -10.96
N GLU A 39 1.24 9.78 -9.79
CA GLU A 39 1.38 8.48 -9.12
C GLU A 39 0.02 7.85 -8.83
N SER A 40 -0.93 8.62 -8.30
CA SER A 40 -2.29 8.16 -8.00
C SER A 40 -3.05 7.74 -9.27
N ARG A 41 -2.84 8.41 -10.37
CA ARG A 41 -3.40 8.06 -11.68
C ARG A 41 -2.83 6.74 -12.19
N ILE A 42 -1.51 6.61 -12.23
CA ILE A 42 -0.83 5.39 -12.68
C ILE A 42 -1.28 4.18 -11.89
N LEU A 43 -1.41 4.29 -10.57
CA LEU A 43 -1.85 3.20 -9.70
C LEU A 43 -3.30 2.77 -9.91
N ARG A 44 -4.15 3.64 -10.47
CA ARG A 44 -5.51 3.28 -10.88
C ARG A 44 -5.53 2.60 -12.25
N ASP A 45 -4.65 3.03 -13.15
CA ASP A 45 -4.61 2.56 -14.53
C ASP A 45 -3.86 1.22 -14.66
N VAL A 46 -2.88 0.98 -13.78
CA VAL A 46 -2.01 -0.22 -13.85
C VAL A 46 -1.99 -0.96 -12.50
N ASN A 47 -2.22 -2.28 -12.57
CA ASN A 47 -2.11 -3.15 -11.38
C ASN A 47 -0.66 -3.66 -11.24
N ILE A 48 0.06 -3.15 -10.26
CA ILE A 48 1.48 -3.43 -10.07
C ILE A 48 1.68 -4.49 -8.97
N ASP A 49 2.30 -5.60 -9.31
CA ASP A 49 2.62 -6.69 -8.37
C ASP A 49 3.73 -6.32 -7.37
N ALA A 50 4.56 -5.32 -7.68
CA ALA A 50 5.63 -4.85 -6.80
C ALA A 50 5.13 -4.31 -5.44
N ASP A 51 3.84 -3.98 -5.36
CA ASP A 51 3.21 -3.50 -4.12
C ASP A 51 2.69 -4.62 -3.22
N ARG A 52 2.85 -5.87 -3.64
CA ARG A 52 2.59 -7.05 -2.79
C ARG A 52 3.74 -7.23 -1.83
N LYS A 53 3.44 -7.11 -0.55
CA LYS A 53 4.41 -7.26 0.54
C LYS A 53 3.99 -8.36 1.50
N SER A 54 4.98 -8.87 2.20
CA SER A 54 4.81 -9.85 3.25
C SER A 54 5.47 -9.34 4.53
N GLN A 55 4.76 -9.46 5.65
CA GLN A 55 5.29 -9.12 6.97
C GLN A 55 5.01 -10.25 7.95
N THR A 56 6.01 -10.58 8.75
CA THR A 56 5.91 -11.53 9.85
C THR A 56 5.78 -10.82 11.17
N GLY A 57 5.08 -11.45 12.11
CA GLY A 57 4.91 -10.98 13.47
C GLY A 57 4.57 -12.12 14.42
N SER A 58 4.34 -11.79 15.69
CA SER A 58 3.94 -12.75 16.70
C SER A 58 2.57 -12.38 17.28
N LEU A 59 1.68 -13.35 17.38
CA LEU A 59 0.45 -13.27 18.16
C LEU A 59 0.76 -13.75 19.57
N VAL A 60 0.41 -12.94 20.56
CA VAL A 60 0.57 -13.32 21.97
C VAL A 60 -0.70 -13.97 22.48
N ILE A 61 -0.56 -14.83 23.49
CA ILE A 61 -1.70 -15.45 24.16
C ILE A 61 -2.77 -14.42 24.55
N GLY A 62 -4.01 -14.67 24.19
CA GLY A 62 -5.12 -13.79 24.49
C GLY A 62 -5.20 -12.52 23.61
N GLN A 63 -4.35 -12.37 22.62
CA GLN A 63 -4.35 -11.22 21.72
C GLN A 63 -5.36 -11.43 20.58
N GLU A 64 -6.48 -10.76 20.69
CA GLU A 64 -7.57 -10.82 19.71
C GLU A 64 -7.32 -9.89 18.51
N TYR A 65 -6.64 -8.78 18.71
CA TYR A 65 -6.43 -7.72 17.72
C TYR A 65 -4.97 -7.40 17.51
N ILE A 66 -4.61 -7.11 16.27
CA ILE A 66 -3.34 -6.49 15.89
C ILE A 66 -3.58 -5.33 14.93
N ASN A 67 -2.66 -4.38 14.89
CA ASN A 67 -2.65 -3.38 13.84
C ASN A 67 -2.24 -4.03 12.51
N ALA A 68 -2.92 -3.65 11.43
CA ALA A 68 -2.46 -4.01 10.09
C ALA A 68 -1.09 -3.37 9.81
N PRO A 69 -0.28 -3.94 8.91
CA PRO A 69 0.97 -3.34 8.50
C PRO A 69 0.79 -1.90 8.01
N ALA A 70 1.76 -1.03 8.30
CA ALA A 70 1.71 0.36 7.85
C ALA A 70 1.55 0.45 6.32
N GLY A 71 0.61 1.28 5.87
CA GLY A 71 0.28 1.41 4.45
C GLY A 71 -0.41 0.19 3.85
N CYS A 72 -1.00 -0.69 4.64
CA CYS A 72 -1.77 -1.83 4.16
C CYS A 72 -3.08 -1.35 3.50
N LEU A 73 -3.21 -1.55 2.19
CA LEU A 73 -4.44 -1.27 1.45
C LEU A 73 -5.43 -2.45 1.55
N ALA A 74 -4.94 -3.67 1.38
CA ALA A 74 -5.76 -4.87 1.46
C ALA A 74 -4.93 -6.08 1.87
N VAL A 75 -5.43 -6.87 2.82
CA VAL A 75 -4.85 -8.17 3.19
C VAL A 75 -5.30 -9.22 2.18
N ARG A 76 -4.34 -9.94 1.61
CA ARG A 76 -4.56 -11.04 0.67
C ARG A 76 -4.71 -12.39 1.38
N SER A 77 -3.80 -12.66 2.30
CA SER A 77 -3.83 -13.88 3.11
C SER A 77 -3.07 -13.69 4.40
N ILE A 78 -3.49 -14.43 5.42
CA ILE A 78 -2.78 -14.55 6.68
C ILE A 78 -2.49 -16.02 6.92
N GLN A 79 -1.27 -16.31 7.34
CA GLN A 79 -0.80 -17.63 7.68
C GLN A 79 -0.29 -17.61 9.11
N VAL A 80 -0.68 -18.61 9.89
CA VAL A 80 -0.17 -18.83 11.24
C VAL A 80 0.69 -20.08 11.24
N THR A 81 1.83 -20.02 11.90
CA THR A 81 2.76 -21.14 12.07
C THR A 81 2.65 -21.67 13.49
N GLU A 82 2.46 -22.95 13.60
CA GLU A 82 2.49 -23.70 14.85
C GLU A 82 3.90 -24.22 15.09
N ASP A 83 4.66 -23.48 15.93
CA ASP A 83 6.10 -23.71 16.12
C ASP A 83 6.39 -24.93 17.02
N ASP A 84 5.37 -25.50 17.71
CA ASP A 84 5.52 -26.65 18.62
C ASP A 84 5.50 -28.00 17.89
N THR A 85 5.22 -28.00 16.59
CA THR A 85 5.18 -29.20 15.78
C THR A 85 6.46 -29.37 14.98
N SER A 86 7.01 -30.56 14.92
CA SER A 86 8.17 -30.84 14.07
C SER A 86 7.76 -31.84 12.97
N PRO A 87 7.71 -31.41 11.69
CA PRO A 87 8.00 -30.05 11.15
C PRO A 87 6.90 -29.02 11.48
N ASN A 88 7.28 -27.75 11.59
CA ASN A 88 6.34 -26.63 11.85
C ASN A 88 5.19 -26.64 10.86
N THR A 89 3.95 -26.66 11.38
CA THR A 89 2.76 -26.68 10.55
C THR A 89 2.27 -25.27 10.28
N LYS A 90 2.05 -24.97 9.02
CA LYS A 90 1.54 -23.66 8.56
C LYS A 90 0.07 -23.79 8.19
N LYS A 91 -0.77 -22.91 8.74
CA LYS A 91 -2.22 -22.89 8.49
C LYS A 91 -2.61 -21.52 7.95
N TYR A 92 -3.35 -21.48 6.84
CA TYR A 92 -3.94 -20.25 6.33
C TYR A 92 -5.25 -19.98 7.05
N LEU A 93 -5.48 -18.70 7.38
CA LEU A 93 -6.71 -18.25 8.02
C LEU A 93 -7.74 -17.90 6.95
N GLU A 94 -8.99 -18.19 7.24
CA GLU A 94 -10.13 -17.83 6.40
C GLU A 94 -10.65 -16.45 6.78
N LYS A 95 -10.91 -15.60 5.77
CA LYS A 95 -11.51 -14.28 5.98
C LYS A 95 -13.01 -14.44 6.27
N ARG A 96 -13.47 -13.87 7.38
CA ARG A 96 -14.88 -13.86 7.80
C ARG A 96 -15.31 -12.45 8.19
N ASP A 97 -16.60 -12.28 8.43
CA ASP A 97 -17.15 -11.02 8.95
C ASP A 97 -16.83 -10.83 10.43
N VAL A 98 -16.72 -9.56 10.86
CA VAL A 98 -16.41 -9.20 12.26
C VAL A 98 -17.48 -9.72 13.22
N THR A 99 -18.74 -9.72 12.82
CA THR A 99 -19.85 -10.24 13.67
C THR A 99 -19.67 -11.71 13.96
N PHE A 100 -19.28 -12.51 12.97
CA PHE A 100 -18.97 -13.91 13.15
C PHE A 100 -17.80 -14.13 14.14
N LEU A 101 -16.73 -13.32 14.01
CA LEU A 101 -15.59 -13.44 14.91
C LEU A 101 -15.95 -13.06 16.35
N ASN A 102 -16.78 -12.04 16.54
CA ASN A 102 -17.27 -11.62 17.86
C ASN A 102 -18.10 -12.72 18.53
N GLU A 103 -18.97 -13.41 17.77
CA GLU A 103 -19.70 -14.56 18.28
C GLU A 103 -18.78 -15.73 18.63
N TYR A 104 -17.74 -15.93 17.83
CA TYR A 104 -16.78 -17.02 18.06
C TYR A 104 -15.88 -16.76 19.28
N ASN A 105 -15.56 -15.51 19.57
CA ASN A 105 -14.67 -15.09 20.67
C ASN A 105 -15.43 -14.72 21.96
N GLN A 106 -16.71 -15.08 22.11
CA GLN A 106 -17.56 -14.66 23.25
C GLN A 106 -16.92 -14.81 24.62
N TYR A 107 -16.06 -15.80 24.81
CA TYR A 107 -15.45 -16.14 26.10
C TYR A 107 -13.93 -15.89 26.14
N ALA A 108 -13.35 -15.33 25.07
CA ALA A 108 -11.92 -15.21 24.91
C ALA A 108 -11.35 -13.85 25.37
N SER A 109 -11.99 -13.20 26.35
CA SER A 109 -11.62 -11.86 26.83
C SER A 109 -10.12 -11.76 27.16
N ALA A 110 -9.49 -10.73 26.63
CA ALA A 110 -8.12 -10.38 27.00
C ALA A 110 -8.03 -10.14 28.51
N GLY A 111 -7.11 -10.83 29.18
CA GLY A 111 -6.94 -10.75 30.63
C GLY A 111 -7.70 -11.81 31.44
N SER A 112 -8.56 -12.61 30.84
CA SER A 112 -9.12 -13.79 31.52
C SER A 112 -8.04 -14.85 31.74
N THR A 113 -7.86 -15.29 32.96
CA THR A 113 -7.00 -16.45 33.29
C THR A 113 -7.62 -17.79 32.83
N VAL A 114 -8.89 -17.76 32.43
CA VAL A 114 -9.62 -18.94 31.95
C VAL A 114 -9.39 -19.06 30.45
N ALA A 115 -8.69 -20.10 30.05
CA ALA A 115 -8.38 -20.43 28.66
C ALA A 115 -9.57 -20.97 27.84
N THR A 116 -10.80 -20.82 28.33
CA THR A 116 -11.99 -21.33 27.67
C THR A 116 -12.24 -20.58 26.36
N GLY A 117 -12.31 -21.30 25.26
CA GLY A 117 -12.55 -20.72 23.92
C GLY A 117 -11.33 -20.20 23.19
N ARG A 118 -10.13 -20.40 23.76
CA ARG A 118 -8.86 -20.11 23.05
C ARG A 118 -8.37 -21.35 22.32
N ASP A 119 -7.82 -21.13 21.13
CA ASP A 119 -7.24 -22.18 20.28
C ASP A 119 -6.32 -21.50 19.25
N ILE A 120 -5.71 -22.28 18.36
CA ILE A 120 -5.00 -21.75 17.20
C ILE A 120 -5.98 -20.93 16.34
N PRO A 121 -5.64 -19.69 15.96
CA PRO A 121 -6.48 -18.87 15.08
C PRO A 121 -6.80 -19.58 13.76
N LYS A 122 -8.07 -19.52 13.34
CA LYS A 122 -8.59 -20.13 12.10
C LYS A 122 -9.19 -19.09 11.15
N TYR A 123 -9.68 -17.98 11.72
CA TYR A 123 -10.40 -16.94 11.01
C TYR A 123 -9.80 -15.58 11.30
N TYR A 124 -9.95 -14.66 10.34
CA TYR A 124 -9.61 -13.26 10.54
C TYR A 124 -10.64 -12.34 9.92
N ALA A 125 -10.77 -11.14 10.46
CA ALA A 125 -11.52 -10.03 9.88
C ALA A 125 -10.66 -8.78 9.84
N MET A 126 -10.95 -7.88 8.91
CA MET A 126 -10.36 -6.54 8.86
C MET A 126 -11.45 -5.49 9.03
N PHE A 127 -11.15 -4.44 9.76
CA PHE A 127 -12.01 -3.27 9.88
C PHE A 127 -11.15 -2.01 10.10
N GLY A 128 -11.77 -0.83 9.88
CA GLY A 128 -11.12 0.44 10.17
C GLY A 128 -10.74 0.54 11.64
N GLY A 129 -9.71 1.32 11.96
CA GLY A 129 -9.11 1.40 13.28
C GLY A 129 -10.12 1.42 14.42
N ALA A 130 -9.93 0.54 15.40
CA ALA A 130 -10.76 0.49 16.60
C ALA A 130 -10.40 1.66 17.53
N THR A 131 -11.40 2.14 18.27
CA THR A 131 -11.20 3.18 19.30
C THR A 131 -10.20 2.65 20.35
N GLY A 132 -9.07 3.32 20.48
CA GLY A 132 -7.99 2.92 21.42
C GLY A 132 -6.73 2.36 20.76
N PHE A 133 -6.74 2.08 19.46
CA PHE A 133 -5.53 1.80 18.69
C PHE A 133 -5.00 3.08 18.07
N SER A 134 -3.71 3.32 18.23
CA SER A 134 -3.05 4.59 17.88
C SER A 134 -2.93 4.84 16.38
N ASP A 135 -3.00 3.78 15.55
CA ASP A 135 -2.84 3.89 14.11
C ASP A 135 -4.21 3.87 13.42
N THR A 136 -4.66 5.04 13.00
CA THR A 136 -5.91 5.23 12.26
C THR A 136 -5.77 4.98 10.76
N THR A 137 -4.55 4.79 10.27
CA THR A 137 -4.27 4.75 8.82
C THR A 137 -4.24 3.34 8.24
N SER A 138 -3.97 2.32 9.06
CA SER A 138 -3.70 0.97 8.57
C SER A 138 -4.81 -0.05 8.85
N GLY A 139 -5.81 0.31 9.67
CA GLY A 139 -6.87 -0.62 10.08
C GLY A 139 -6.43 -1.63 11.13
N THR A 140 -7.36 -2.50 11.52
CA THR A 140 -7.17 -3.53 12.55
C THR A 140 -7.50 -4.90 11.99
N ILE A 141 -6.72 -5.90 12.36
CA ILE A 141 -6.96 -7.32 12.05
C ILE A 141 -7.40 -8.01 13.33
N MET A 142 -8.58 -8.63 13.31
CA MET A 142 -9.12 -9.44 14.38
C MET A 142 -8.92 -10.91 14.05
N PHE A 143 -8.61 -11.73 15.07
CA PHE A 143 -8.43 -13.16 14.96
C PHE A 143 -9.46 -13.92 15.77
N ALA A 144 -9.88 -15.07 15.27
CA ALA A 144 -10.73 -16.03 15.97
C ALA A 144 -10.35 -17.48 15.61
N PRO A 145 -10.37 -18.39 16.61
CA PRO A 145 -10.41 -18.13 18.03
C PRO A 145 -9.22 -17.29 18.51
N CYS A 146 -9.38 -16.70 19.70
CA CYS A 146 -8.30 -15.99 20.36
C CYS A 146 -7.12 -16.94 20.64
N PRO A 147 -5.86 -16.54 20.42
CA PRO A 147 -4.70 -17.43 20.61
C PRO A 147 -4.59 -17.99 22.03
N ASP A 148 -4.36 -19.29 22.16
CA ASP A 148 -4.12 -20.01 23.43
C ASP A 148 -2.64 -19.98 23.85
N LYS A 149 -1.74 -19.71 22.90
CA LYS A 149 -0.30 -19.56 23.09
C LYS A 149 0.26 -18.53 22.10
N THR A 150 1.57 -18.34 22.11
CA THR A 150 2.24 -17.48 21.13
C THR A 150 2.37 -18.22 19.80
N TYR A 151 1.99 -17.55 18.71
CA TYR A 151 2.13 -18.05 17.34
C TYR A 151 2.88 -17.04 16.48
N THR A 152 3.72 -17.55 15.58
CA THR A 152 4.26 -16.74 14.49
C THR A 152 3.22 -16.63 13.38
N PHE A 153 2.96 -15.43 12.89
CA PHE A 153 2.09 -15.23 11.74
C PHE A 153 2.79 -14.49 10.62
N GLN A 154 2.29 -14.65 9.41
CA GLN A 154 2.72 -13.96 8.22
C GLN A 154 1.49 -13.36 7.52
N VAL A 155 1.51 -12.06 7.29
CA VAL A 155 0.48 -11.34 6.53
C VAL A 155 1.03 -11.02 5.14
N ASN A 156 0.33 -11.46 4.11
CA ASN A 156 0.57 -11.05 2.73
C ASN A 156 -0.48 -9.99 2.35
N TYR A 157 -0.04 -8.83 1.93
CA TYR A 157 -0.91 -7.69 1.71
C TYR A 157 -0.48 -6.86 0.51
N VAL A 158 -1.39 -6.07 -0.01
CA VAL A 158 -1.11 -5.01 -0.96
C VAL A 158 -0.80 -3.75 -0.17
N ALA A 159 0.38 -3.18 -0.37
CA ALA A 159 0.79 -1.95 0.27
C ALA A 159 0.45 -0.74 -0.60
N ILE A 160 0.23 0.40 0.03
CA ILE A 160 0.25 1.68 -0.68
C ILE A 160 1.68 1.89 -1.18
N PRO A 161 1.89 2.13 -2.49
CA PRO A 161 3.22 2.38 -3.03
C PRO A 161 3.87 3.59 -2.38
N GLY A 162 5.17 3.51 -2.21
CA GLY A 162 5.92 4.67 -1.73
C GLY A 162 5.97 5.76 -2.79
N SER A 163 5.58 6.99 -2.43
CA SER A 163 5.71 8.16 -3.31
C SER A 163 7.17 8.59 -3.48
N LEU A 164 7.50 9.13 -4.66
CA LEU A 164 8.81 9.70 -4.97
C LEU A 164 9.14 10.91 -4.10
N ILE A 165 8.13 11.60 -3.57
CA ILE A 165 8.29 12.72 -2.64
C ILE A 165 8.96 12.26 -1.34
N ASN A 166 8.57 11.10 -0.81
CA ASN A 166 9.14 10.52 0.41
C ASN A 166 10.41 9.69 0.13
N ASN A 167 10.50 9.08 -1.05
CA ASN A 167 11.63 8.26 -1.49
C ASN A 167 12.40 8.97 -2.60
N ILE A 168 13.06 10.07 -2.26
CA ILE A 168 13.72 11.00 -3.19
C ILE A 168 14.75 10.37 -4.13
N THR A 169 15.29 9.20 -3.78
CA THR A 169 16.29 8.45 -4.57
C THR A 169 15.66 7.56 -5.66
N GLY A 170 14.34 7.36 -5.60
CA GLY A 170 13.58 6.61 -6.59
C GLY A 170 12.58 5.63 -5.99
N THR A 171 11.52 5.41 -6.71
CA THR A 171 10.47 4.42 -6.44
C THR A 171 10.45 3.35 -7.52
N TYR A 172 9.61 2.33 -7.38
CA TYR A 172 9.40 1.35 -8.43
C TYR A 172 8.94 2.01 -9.74
N LEU A 173 7.96 2.92 -9.64
CA LEU A 173 7.43 3.66 -10.80
C LEU A 173 8.52 4.51 -11.48
N SER A 174 9.30 5.27 -10.70
CA SER A 174 10.33 6.13 -11.25
C SER A 174 11.48 5.38 -11.95
N LYS A 175 11.64 4.08 -11.65
CA LYS A 175 12.68 3.22 -12.24
C LYS A 175 12.15 2.43 -13.44
N ASN A 176 10.98 1.84 -13.34
CA ASN A 176 10.45 0.92 -14.34
C ASN A 176 9.43 1.58 -15.29
N PHE A 177 8.78 2.66 -14.85
CA PHE A 177 7.78 3.40 -15.62
C PHE A 177 8.12 4.89 -15.71
N ALA A 178 9.40 5.20 -15.89
CA ALA A 178 9.93 6.57 -15.83
C ALA A 178 9.28 7.53 -16.84
N ASN A 179 9.12 7.12 -18.09
CA ASN A 179 8.52 7.95 -19.13
C ASN A 179 7.03 8.19 -18.86
N GLY A 180 6.30 7.15 -18.46
CA GLY A 180 4.89 7.29 -18.12
C GLY A 180 4.66 8.23 -16.94
N LEU A 181 5.51 8.14 -15.90
CA LEU A 181 5.48 9.06 -14.77
C LEU A 181 5.74 10.51 -15.20
N LEU A 182 6.75 10.74 -16.06
CA LEU A 182 7.02 12.07 -16.60
C LEU A 182 5.84 12.61 -17.41
N TYR A 183 5.28 11.82 -18.32
CA TYR A 183 4.16 12.28 -19.14
C TYR A 183 2.90 12.53 -18.31
N ALA A 184 2.61 11.72 -17.31
CA ALA A 184 1.53 11.99 -16.37
C ALA A 184 1.73 13.32 -15.62
N CYS A 185 2.94 13.58 -15.10
CA CYS A 185 3.27 14.86 -14.48
C CYS A 185 3.15 16.04 -15.43
N LEU A 186 3.52 15.87 -16.70
CA LEU A 186 3.40 16.94 -17.72
C LEU A 186 1.95 17.28 -18.06
N VAL A 187 1.05 16.29 -18.08
CA VAL A 187 -0.38 16.55 -18.25
C VAL A 187 -0.90 17.45 -17.13
N GLU A 188 -0.56 17.15 -15.87
CA GLU A 188 -0.93 17.98 -14.73
C GLU A 188 -0.29 19.37 -14.77
N ALA A 189 1.00 19.45 -15.12
CA ALA A 189 1.73 20.71 -15.22
C ALA A 189 1.17 21.64 -16.32
N PHE A 190 0.89 21.12 -17.52
CA PHE A 190 0.26 21.90 -18.59
C PHE A 190 -1.20 22.27 -18.27
N GLY A 191 -1.93 21.41 -17.55
CA GLY A 191 -3.24 21.73 -16.99
C GLY A 191 -3.19 22.92 -16.02
N TYR A 192 -2.23 22.91 -15.11
CA TYR A 192 -1.99 23.99 -14.15
C TYR A 192 -1.65 25.32 -14.83
N LEU A 193 -0.77 25.28 -15.84
CA LEU A 193 -0.36 26.45 -16.62
C LEU A 193 -1.45 26.97 -17.56
N LYS A 194 -2.59 26.26 -17.70
CA LYS A 194 -3.60 26.52 -18.73
C LYS A 194 -2.96 26.57 -20.12
N GLY A 195 -2.05 25.65 -20.37
CA GLY A 195 -1.30 25.56 -21.61
C GLY A 195 -2.16 25.21 -22.81
N PRO A 196 -1.56 25.20 -24.04
CA PRO A 196 -2.28 24.85 -25.26
C PRO A 196 -2.91 23.46 -25.18
N GLN A 197 -4.15 23.34 -25.64
CA GLN A 197 -4.90 22.07 -25.62
C GLN A 197 -4.18 20.96 -26.41
N ASP A 198 -3.46 21.34 -27.46
CA ASP A 198 -2.70 20.39 -28.28
C ASP A 198 -1.58 19.71 -27.49
N MET A 199 -0.92 20.43 -26.60
CA MET A 199 0.14 19.88 -25.74
C MET A 199 -0.41 18.95 -24.68
N LEU A 200 -1.55 19.29 -24.07
CA LEU A 200 -2.27 18.38 -23.17
C LEU A 200 -2.63 17.07 -23.87
N THR A 201 -3.25 17.17 -25.05
CA THR A 201 -3.64 15.99 -25.84
C THR A 201 -2.42 15.17 -26.25
N TYR A 202 -1.32 15.81 -26.61
CA TYR A 202 -0.08 15.15 -27.00
C TYR A 202 0.51 14.33 -25.84
N TYR A 203 0.63 14.91 -24.64
CA TYR A 203 1.18 14.18 -23.48
C TYR A 203 0.22 13.12 -22.96
N GLU A 204 -1.09 13.34 -23.04
CA GLU A 204 -2.10 12.34 -22.75
C GLU A 204 -1.96 11.10 -23.65
N GLN A 205 -1.81 11.29 -24.95
CA GLN A 205 -1.59 10.20 -25.90
C GLN A 205 -0.27 9.46 -25.64
N ARG A 206 0.79 10.19 -25.28
CA ARG A 206 2.07 9.59 -24.90
C ARG A 206 1.95 8.76 -23.64
N TYR A 207 1.26 9.29 -22.62
CA TYR A 207 1.00 8.56 -21.38
C TYR A 207 0.23 7.26 -21.65
N ASN A 208 -0.87 7.33 -22.38
CA ASN A 208 -1.69 6.16 -22.69
C ASN A 208 -0.88 5.08 -23.44
N LYS A 209 -0.02 5.48 -24.37
CA LYS A 209 0.87 4.55 -25.08
C LYS A 209 1.88 3.88 -24.15
N GLU A 210 2.44 4.60 -23.18
CA GLU A 210 3.35 4.00 -22.18
C GLU A 210 2.59 3.05 -21.25
N VAL A 211 1.35 3.38 -20.84
CA VAL A 211 0.49 2.49 -20.04
C VAL A 211 0.20 1.19 -20.80
N GLU A 212 -0.16 1.27 -22.08
CA GLU A 212 -0.38 0.09 -22.92
C GLU A 212 0.88 -0.80 -23.00
N ASN A 213 2.04 -0.19 -23.21
CA ASN A 213 3.32 -0.92 -23.27
C ASN A 213 3.65 -1.61 -21.95
N PHE A 214 3.45 -0.90 -20.83
CA PHE A 214 3.76 -1.41 -19.49
C PHE A 214 2.78 -2.51 -19.04
N ALA A 215 1.54 -2.49 -19.52
CA ALA A 215 0.55 -3.53 -19.22
C ALA A 215 0.82 -4.86 -19.94
N ILE A 216 1.68 -4.84 -20.97
CA ILE A 216 2.04 -6.04 -21.76
C ILE A 216 3.28 -6.74 -21.16
N GLU A 217 4.14 -6.01 -20.44
CA GLU A 217 5.32 -6.56 -19.75
C GLU A 217 4.96 -7.28 -18.44
#